data_5761fd7ff17aee2c5ad6ec357bbc165d
#
_entry.id   5761fd7ff17aee2c5ad6ec357bbc165d
#
_cell.length_a   1.000
_cell.length_b   1.000
_cell.length_c   1.000
_cell.angle_alpha   90.00
_cell.angle_beta   90.00
_cell.angle_gamma   90.00
#
_symmetry.space_group_name_H-M   'P 1'
#
loop_
_entity.id
_entity.type
_entity.pdbx_description
1 polymer ?
#
loop_
_entity_poly.entity_id
_entity_poly.type
_entity_poly.pdbx_seq_one_letter_code
_entity_poly.pdbx_strand_id
1 'polypeptide(L)'
;MKPVLIHTHFHKRKTGVTRSIENVLPFFNEDFETYVYGSNIDGQHISTNQLKSILFSDRKTTVHCHRNNEIIRFLFYRFLGAKFKLVATRHAESKPSKLTLFLLKKADVVITLIKSMSANLGIKNEIVGHGVDVNKFEPKINVKIAGVSQENIILNAGRVRKAKGQTTLLQASKILQNYKNWALVIVGKVDKPEYLKELRHIAKDRNIEDQVYFFNETRDIVPFYQAAKIAIAPSFSEGFSLVTAEAMSCECTVIATKNVGVHSELITHKKNGYLFEAGKINELQELLENCIKNENSYLGKEARKEILLNWAAKKEAKKLVNIYKLN
;
A
#
# COMPACT_ATOMS: atom_id res chain seq x y z
N MET A 1 -7.23 17.78 29.23
CA MET A 1 -6.89 16.40 28.75
C MET A 1 -6.93 16.40 27.23
N LYS A 2 -5.99 15.72 26.57
CA LYS A 2 -6.05 15.52 25.10
C LYS A 2 -7.28 14.69 24.75
N PRO A 3 -7.93 14.95 23.59
CA PRO A 3 -8.95 14.06 23.06
C PRO A 3 -8.38 12.67 22.78
N VAL A 4 -9.25 11.67 22.78
CA VAL A 4 -8.87 10.28 22.54
C VAL A 4 -9.05 9.93 21.07
N LEU A 5 -8.07 9.26 20.49
CA LEU A 5 -8.14 8.68 19.14
C LEU A 5 -7.96 7.16 19.24
N ILE A 6 -8.90 6.40 18.69
CA ILE A 6 -8.85 4.94 18.69
C ILE A 6 -8.87 4.45 17.24
N HIS A 7 -7.78 3.85 16.78
CA HIS A 7 -7.76 3.10 15.52
C HIS A 7 -8.17 1.64 15.78
N THR A 8 -9.01 1.09 14.90
CA THR A 8 -9.48 -0.29 15.03
C THR A 8 -8.79 -1.22 14.04
N HIS A 9 -8.52 -2.47 14.45
CA HIS A 9 -7.95 -3.47 13.56
C HIS A 9 -8.39 -4.89 13.94
N PHE A 10 -9.44 -5.40 13.26
CA PHE A 10 -10.01 -6.73 13.55
C PHE A 10 -9.60 -7.79 12.52
N HIS A 11 -8.39 -7.64 11.95
CA HIS A 11 -7.88 -8.59 10.99
C HIS A 11 -6.89 -9.56 11.63
N LYS A 12 -6.97 -10.85 11.25
CA LYS A 12 -6.12 -11.92 11.81
C LYS A 12 -4.66 -11.90 11.34
N ARG A 13 -4.28 -10.98 10.46
CA ARG A 13 -2.92 -10.87 9.90
C ARG A 13 -2.59 -9.43 9.55
N LYS A 14 -1.28 -9.10 9.49
CA LYS A 14 -0.81 -7.81 8.95
C LYS A 14 -1.06 -7.72 7.44
N THR A 15 -1.52 -6.56 6.99
CA THR A 15 -1.86 -6.28 5.58
C THR A 15 -1.38 -4.87 5.22
N GLY A 16 -1.57 -4.43 3.97
CA GLY A 16 -1.33 -3.03 3.59
C GLY A 16 -2.11 -2.03 4.43
N VAL A 17 -3.35 -2.37 4.83
CA VAL A 17 -4.16 -1.53 5.76
C VAL A 17 -3.49 -1.45 7.14
N THR A 18 -2.96 -2.55 7.66
CA THR A 18 -2.22 -2.55 8.93
C THR A 18 -1.03 -1.59 8.86
N ARG A 19 -0.23 -1.71 7.79
CA ARG A 19 0.95 -0.87 7.58
C ARG A 19 0.58 0.61 7.43
N SER A 20 -0.51 0.93 6.74
CA SER A 20 -0.94 2.33 6.60
C SER A 20 -1.33 2.95 7.94
N ILE A 21 -1.96 2.19 8.84
CA ILE A 21 -2.26 2.66 10.19
C ILE A 21 -0.95 2.83 10.98
N GLU A 22 -0.09 1.80 11.01
CA GLU A 22 1.19 1.84 11.72
C GLU A 22 2.06 3.03 11.30
N ASN A 23 2.07 3.39 10.01
CA ASN A 23 2.84 4.52 9.48
C ASN A 23 2.41 5.88 10.06
N VAL A 24 1.13 6.05 10.40
CA VAL A 24 0.60 7.36 10.85
C VAL A 24 0.46 7.48 12.36
N LEU A 25 0.35 6.37 13.11
CA LEU A 25 0.14 6.37 14.55
C LEU A 25 1.13 7.27 15.32
N PRO A 26 2.46 7.26 15.05
CA PRO A 26 3.41 8.08 15.81
C PRO A 26 3.14 9.58 15.74
N PHE A 27 2.51 10.05 14.66
CA PHE A 27 2.28 11.47 14.41
C PHE A 27 1.01 12.02 15.10
N PHE A 28 0.21 11.17 15.74
CA PHE A 28 -1.00 11.62 16.43
C PHE A 28 -0.76 12.01 17.89
N ASN A 29 0.35 11.58 18.49
CA ASN A 29 0.62 11.74 19.94
C ASN A 29 0.75 13.20 20.38
N GLU A 30 1.02 14.14 19.47
CA GLU A 30 1.03 15.57 19.79
C GLU A 30 -0.38 16.08 20.06
N ASP A 31 -1.38 15.62 19.32
CA ASP A 31 -2.75 16.10 19.32
C ASP A 31 -3.72 15.24 20.12
N PHE A 32 -3.46 13.94 20.24
CA PHE A 32 -4.37 12.93 20.80
C PHE A 32 -3.66 12.01 21.80
N GLU A 33 -4.46 11.44 22.71
CA GLU A 33 -4.12 10.21 23.41
C GLU A 33 -4.54 9.05 22.49
N THR A 34 -3.54 8.41 21.87
CA THR A 34 -3.78 7.51 20.73
C THR A 34 -3.71 6.05 21.16
N TYR A 35 -4.73 5.29 20.79
CA TYR A 35 -4.86 3.88 21.08
C TYR A 35 -5.18 3.04 19.86
N VAL A 36 -4.87 1.76 19.95
CA VAL A 36 -5.30 0.72 19.02
C VAL A 36 -6.23 -0.26 19.72
N TYR A 37 -7.35 -0.58 19.08
CA TYR A 37 -8.27 -1.62 19.55
C TYR A 37 -8.39 -2.74 18.51
N GLY A 38 -7.94 -3.91 18.88
CA GLY A 38 -7.90 -5.09 18.04
C GLY A 38 -6.61 -5.89 18.16
N SER A 39 -6.17 -6.56 17.09
CA SER A 39 -5.01 -7.46 17.10
C SER A 39 -4.15 -7.31 15.86
N ASN A 40 -2.91 -7.83 15.91
CA ASN A 40 -1.96 -7.89 14.79
C ASN A 40 -1.60 -6.52 14.18
N ILE A 41 -1.51 -5.51 15.01
CA ILE A 41 -1.09 -4.15 14.67
C ILE A 41 -0.21 -3.63 15.82
N ASP A 42 0.82 -2.87 15.49
CA ASP A 42 1.70 -2.27 16.50
C ASP A 42 1.08 -0.95 17.00
N GLY A 43 1.26 -0.64 18.30
CA GLY A 43 0.72 0.57 18.92
C GLY A 43 0.32 0.34 20.38
N GLN A 44 -0.21 1.37 21.02
CA GLN A 44 -0.71 1.29 22.41
C GLN A 44 -2.09 0.64 22.45
N HIS A 45 -2.13 -0.64 22.84
CA HIS A 45 -3.36 -1.42 22.89
C HIS A 45 -4.22 -1.10 24.11
N ILE A 46 -5.54 -1.12 23.92
CA ILE A 46 -6.53 -1.09 25.00
C ILE A 46 -7.40 -2.34 25.02
N SER A 47 -7.77 -2.76 26.22
CA SER A 47 -8.71 -3.85 26.45
C SER A 47 -10.15 -3.42 26.15
N THR A 48 -11.08 -4.39 26.05
CA THR A 48 -12.51 -4.09 25.86
C THR A 48 -13.10 -3.29 27.04
N ASN A 49 -12.62 -3.51 28.27
CA ASN A 49 -13.08 -2.78 29.44
C ASN A 49 -12.61 -1.32 29.41
N GLN A 50 -11.35 -1.07 29.08
CA GLN A 50 -10.82 0.28 28.88
C GLN A 50 -11.52 0.99 27.75
N LEU A 51 -11.75 0.32 26.61
CA LEU A 51 -12.53 0.87 25.50
C LEU A 51 -13.92 1.33 25.96
N LYS A 52 -14.67 0.47 26.68
CA LYS A 52 -15.99 0.82 27.19
C LYS A 52 -15.92 2.02 28.15
N SER A 53 -14.97 2.01 29.08
CA SER A 53 -14.76 3.14 30.01
C SER A 53 -14.56 4.46 29.26
N ILE A 54 -13.76 4.46 28.17
CA ILE A 54 -13.55 5.66 27.34
C ILE A 54 -14.82 6.06 26.59
N LEU A 55 -15.49 5.12 25.93
CA LEU A 55 -16.64 5.40 25.06
C LEU A 55 -17.89 5.89 25.82
N PHE A 56 -18.04 5.50 27.09
CA PHE A 56 -19.17 5.91 27.94
C PHE A 56 -18.80 7.01 28.93
N SER A 57 -17.60 7.62 28.79
CA SER A 57 -17.22 8.83 29.53
C SER A 57 -17.53 10.10 28.72
N ASP A 58 -17.38 11.26 29.36
CA ASP A 58 -17.52 12.56 28.68
C ASP A 58 -16.25 12.99 27.91
N ARG A 59 -15.29 12.09 27.72
CA ARG A 59 -14.07 12.38 26.98
C ARG A 59 -14.37 12.53 25.49
N LYS A 60 -13.86 13.61 24.87
CA LYS A 60 -13.93 13.79 23.43
C LYS A 60 -13.16 12.64 22.73
N THR A 61 -13.89 11.74 22.08
CA THR A 61 -13.34 10.50 21.52
C THR A 61 -13.64 10.39 20.03
N THR A 62 -12.63 10.05 19.24
CA THR A 62 -12.77 9.70 17.82
C THR A 62 -12.38 8.24 17.64
N VAL A 63 -13.21 7.49 16.93
CA VAL A 63 -12.95 6.10 16.54
C VAL A 63 -12.81 6.03 15.04
N HIS A 64 -11.68 5.49 14.56
CA HIS A 64 -11.40 5.31 13.15
C HIS A 64 -11.45 3.84 12.76
N CYS A 65 -12.46 3.48 11.96
CA CYS A 65 -12.73 2.13 11.49
C CYS A 65 -12.27 1.94 10.04
N HIS A 66 -11.77 0.73 9.74
CA HIS A 66 -11.23 0.37 8.42
C HIS A 66 -11.98 -0.77 7.74
N ARG A 67 -12.99 -1.36 8.42
CA ARG A 67 -13.75 -2.53 7.93
C ARG A 67 -15.20 -2.51 8.41
N ASN A 68 -16.07 -3.19 7.67
CA ASN A 68 -17.50 -3.26 8.00
C ASN A 68 -17.78 -3.84 9.39
N ASN A 69 -17.08 -4.92 9.80
CA ASN A 69 -17.25 -5.52 11.12
C ASN A 69 -16.85 -4.61 12.28
N GLU A 70 -15.89 -3.73 12.05
CA GLU A 70 -15.48 -2.69 12.98
C GLU A 70 -16.59 -1.65 13.10
N ILE A 71 -17.07 -1.12 11.97
CA ILE A 71 -18.18 -0.14 11.94
C ILE A 71 -19.42 -0.69 12.65
N ILE A 72 -19.82 -1.94 12.37
CA ILE A 72 -20.98 -2.59 13.01
C ILE A 72 -20.82 -2.60 14.54
N ARG A 73 -19.64 -2.99 15.04
CA ARG A 73 -19.37 -3.01 16.49
C ARG A 73 -19.51 -1.63 17.10
N PHE A 74 -18.99 -0.60 16.49
CA PHE A 74 -19.05 0.76 17.04
C PHE A 74 -20.42 1.39 16.89
N LEU A 75 -21.19 1.09 15.86
CA LEU A 75 -22.59 1.46 15.77
C LEU A 75 -23.43 0.82 16.90
N PHE A 76 -23.12 -0.42 17.27
CA PHE A 76 -23.76 -1.06 18.43
C PHE A 76 -23.44 -0.33 19.74
N TYR A 77 -22.20 0.11 19.98
CA TYR A 77 -21.89 0.96 21.14
C TYR A 77 -22.63 2.30 21.13
N ARG A 78 -22.79 2.93 19.97
CA ARG A 78 -23.65 4.14 19.85
C ARG A 78 -25.10 3.86 20.20
N PHE A 79 -25.63 2.74 19.74
CA PHE A 79 -27.01 2.35 20.09
C PHE A 79 -27.18 2.18 21.61
N LEU A 80 -26.14 1.74 22.32
CA LEU A 80 -26.12 1.65 23.79
C LEU A 80 -25.85 3.01 24.50
N GLY A 81 -25.76 4.11 23.79
CA GLY A 81 -25.58 5.46 24.35
C GLY A 81 -24.13 5.98 24.37
N ALA A 82 -23.16 5.26 23.79
CA ALA A 82 -21.78 5.75 23.70
C ALA A 82 -21.66 6.97 22.77
N LYS A 83 -20.88 7.99 23.19
CA LYS A 83 -20.70 9.26 22.48
C LYS A 83 -19.27 9.34 21.91
N PHE A 84 -19.13 9.29 20.60
CA PHE A 84 -17.85 9.42 19.90
C PHE A 84 -18.06 9.79 18.44
N LYS A 85 -17.07 10.42 17.83
CA LYS A 85 -17.00 10.62 16.38
C LYS A 85 -16.56 9.35 15.70
N LEU A 86 -17.31 8.87 14.70
CA LEU A 86 -16.99 7.68 13.91
C LEU A 86 -16.45 8.10 12.55
N VAL A 87 -15.19 7.81 12.31
CA VAL A 87 -14.53 7.96 11.02
C VAL A 87 -14.38 6.58 10.38
N ALA A 88 -14.65 6.46 9.10
CA ALA A 88 -14.56 5.19 8.39
C ALA A 88 -13.76 5.35 7.08
N THR A 89 -12.64 4.63 6.94
CA THR A 89 -11.87 4.60 5.69
C THR A 89 -12.25 3.38 4.84
N ARG A 90 -12.59 3.65 3.59
CA ARG A 90 -12.81 2.61 2.59
C ARG A 90 -11.50 2.32 1.84
N HIS A 91 -11.05 1.04 1.89
CA HIS A 91 -9.79 0.61 1.28
C HIS A 91 -9.94 -0.14 -0.07
N ALA A 92 -11.16 -0.41 -0.52
CA ALA A 92 -11.42 -1.18 -1.74
C ALA A 92 -11.91 -0.27 -2.88
N GLU A 93 -11.29 -0.38 -4.05
CA GLU A 93 -11.68 0.36 -5.25
C GLU A 93 -13.00 -0.14 -5.86
N SER A 94 -13.34 -1.43 -5.67
CA SER A 94 -14.57 -2.03 -6.18
C SER A 94 -15.82 -1.32 -5.67
N LYS A 95 -16.91 -1.36 -6.45
CA LYS A 95 -18.21 -0.81 -6.04
C LYS A 95 -18.63 -1.36 -4.66
N PRO A 96 -19.08 -0.53 -3.71
CA PRO A 96 -19.49 -1.00 -2.40
C PRO A 96 -20.77 -1.84 -2.49
N SER A 97 -20.87 -2.88 -1.65
CA SER A 97 -22.14 -3.58 -1.45
C SER A 97 -23.17 -2.66 -0.79
N LYS A 98 -24.47 -3.00 -0.89
CA LYS A 98 -25.55 -2.26 -0.22
C LYS A 98 -25.29 -2.14 1.29
N LEU A 99 -24.83 -3.21 1.94
CA LEU A 99 -24.47 -3.19 3.36
C LEU A 99 -23.31 -2.22 3.64
N THR A 100 -22.23 -2.29 2.85
CA THR A 100 -21.08 -1.39 3.02
C THR A 100 -21.51 0.07 2.89
N LEU A 101 -22.32 0.40 1.88
CA LEU A 101 -22.81 1.75 1.67
C LEU A 101 -23.71 2.22 2.83
N PHE A 102 -24.58 1.34 3.33
CA PHE A 102 -25.41 1.63 4.50
C PHE A 102 -24.55 1.96 5.74
N LEU A 103 -23.54 1.14 6.03
CA LEU A 103 -22.64 1.32 7.16
C LEU A 103 -21.85 2.63 7.04
N LEU A 104 -21.30 2.91 5.86
CA LEU A 104 -20.57 4.16 5.62
C LEU A 104 -21.45 5.41 5.82
N LYS A 105 -22.73 5.38 5.40
CA LYS A 105 -23.69 6.46 5.64
C LYS A 105 -23.98 6.73 7.12
N LYS A 106 -23.66 5.80 8.03
CA LYS A 106 -23.81 5.95 9.49
C LYS A 106 -22.54 6.48 10.18
N ALA A 107 -21.42 6.58 9.47
CA ALA A 107 -20.22 7.26 9.95
C ALA A 107 -20.37 8.77 9.85
N ASP A 108 -19.73 9.51 10.76
CA ASP A 108 -19.75 10.98 10.75
C ASP A 108 -18.86 11.53 9.63
N VAL A 109 -17.75 10.82 9.34
CA VAL A 109 -16.86 11.11 8.21
C VAL A 109 -16.48 9.83 7.51
N VAL A 110 -16.56 9.85 6.18
CA VAL A 110 -16.08 8.78 5.32
C VAL A 110 -14.83 9.23 4.59
N ILE A 111 -13.81 8.39 4.58
CA ILE A 111 -12.56 8.63 3.87
C ILE A 111 -12.42 7.63 2.72
N THR A 112 -11.99 8.11 1.58
CA THR A 112 -11.51 7.33 0.43
C THR A 112 -10.06 7.65 0.15
N LEU A 113 -9.36 6.75 -0.55
CA LEU A 113 -7.89 6.84 -0.69
C LEU A 113 -7.46 7.59 -1.95
N ILE A 114 -8.30 7.59 -3.00
CA ILE A 114 -8.00 8.12 -4.33
C ILE A 114 -9.24 8.74 -4.96
N LYS A 115 -9.04 9.60 -5.95
CA LYS A 115 -10.12 10.33 -6.64
C LYS A 115 -11.17 9.40 -7.27
N SER A 116 -10.74 8.30 -7.90
CA SER A 116 -11.65 7.34 -8.53
C SER A 116 -12.56 6.66 -7.51
N MET A 117 -12.04 6.31 -6.33
CA MET A 117 -12.87 5.77 -5.23
C MET A 117 -13.89 6.78 -4.74
N SER A 118 -13.50 8.04 -4.61
CA SER A 118 -14.40 9.13 -4.17
C SER A 118 -15.54 9.32 -5.16
N ALA A 119 -15.23 9.42 -6.44
CA ALA A 119 -16.22 9.59 -7.51
C ALA A 119 -17.23 8.43 -7.57
N ASN A 120 -16.76 7.20 -7.34
CA ASN A 120 -17.57 5.97 -7.43
C ASN A 120 -18.38 5.67 -6.16
N LEU A 121 -18.16 6.40 -5.05
CA LEU A 121 -18.78 6.05 -3.77
C LEU A 121 -20.25 6.54 -3.66
N GLY A 122 -20.58 7.66 -4.29
CA GLY A 122 -21.94 8.21 -4.32
C GLY A 122 -22.44 8.77 -2.98
N ILE A 123 -21.55 9.06 -2.03
CA ILE A 123 -21.83 9.76 -0.77
C ILE A 123 -20.69 10.75 -0.48
N LYS A 124 -20.98 11.78 0.34
CA LYS A 124 -19.94 12.74 0.78
C LYS A 124 -18.78 11.98 1.44
N ASN A 125 -17.57 12.30 1.03
CA ASN A 125 -16.36 11.71 1.58
C ASN A 125 -15.16 12.65 1.40
N GLU A 126 -14.12 12.42 2.20
CA GLU A 126 -12.83 13.10 2.14
C GLU A 126 -11.80 12.19 1.43
N ILE A 127 -10.88 12.78 0.67
CA ILE A 127 -9.83 12.01 -0.01
C ILE A 127 -8.54 12.15 0.79
N VAL A 128 -8.12 11.04 1.42
CA VAL A 128 -6.85 10.97 2.14
C VAL A 128 -6.11 9.69 1.71
N GLY A 129 -5.14 9.85 0.81
CA GLY A 129 -4.27 8.75 0.38
C GLY A 129 -3.28 8.37 1.47
N HIS A 130 -2.83 7.11 1.44
CA HIS A 130 -1.86 6.60 2.40
C HIS A 130 -0.49 7.20 2.20
N GLY A 131 0.19 7.45 3.32
CA GLY A 131 1.56 7.91 3.35
C GLY A 131 2.57 6.80 3.65
N VAL A 132 3.80 7.04 3.22
CA VAL A 132 4.95 6.17 3.46
C VAL A 132 5.77 6.68 4.62
N ASP A 133 6.27 5.78 5.46
CA ASP A 133 7.34 6.08 6.41
C ASP A 133 8.66 6.28 5.64
N VAL A 134 8.95 7.53 5.29
CA VAL A 134 10.09 7.90 4.45
C VAL A 134 11.45 7.74 5.13
N ASN A 135 11.47 7.57 6.46
CA ASN A 135 12.68 7.28 7.22
C ASN A 135 12.99 5.78 7.20
N LYS A 136 11.94 4.94 7.26
CA LYS A 136 12.07 3.50 7.12
C LYS A 136 12.39 3.09 5.67
N PHE A 137 11.67 3.68 4.71
CA PHE A 137 11.84 3.44 3.28
C PHE A 137 12.73 4.52 2.67
N GLU A 138 14.00 4.53 3.08
CA GLU A 138 15.03 5.40 2.54
C GLU A 138 15.96 4.63 1.60
N PRO A 139 16.58 5.28 0.61
CA PRO A 139 17.55 4.64 -0.26
C PRO A 139 18.81 4.27 0.52
N LYS A 140 19.41 3.11 0.18
CA LYS A 140 20.74 2.71 0.63
C LYS A 140 21.54 2.18 -0.54
N ILE A 141 22.82 2.45 -0.55
CA ILE A 141 23.75 1.94 -1.55
C ILE A 141 24.31 0.57 -1.13
N ASN A 142 24.69 -0.24 -2.12
CA ASN A 142 25.37 -1.53 -1.92
C ASN A 142 24.60 -2.57 -1.10
N VAL A 143 23.26 -2.49 -1.08
CA VAL A 143 22.42 -3.52 -0.47
C VAL A 143 22.30 -4.70 -1.42
N LYS A 144 22.56 -5.92 -0.89
CA LYS A 144 22.45 -7.18 -1.64
C LYS A 144 21.33 -8.05 -1.07
N ILE A 145 20.67 -8.80 -1.92
CA ILE A 145 19.66 -9.79 -1.51
C ILE A 145 20.35 -11.15 -1.43
N ALA A 146 20.33 -11.76 -0.26
CA ALA A 146 20.91 -13.09 -0.07
C ALA A 146 20.28 -14.12 -1.03
N GLY A 147 21.11 -14.90 -1.71
CA GLY A 147 20.66 -15.91 -2.69
C GLY A 147 20.37 -15.36 -4.09
N VAL A 148 20.60 -14.07 -4.36
CA VAL A 148 20.56 -13.49 -5.71
C VAL A 148 21.99 -13.16 -6.15
N SER A 149 22.40 -13.72 -7.28
CA SER A 149 23.77 -13.57 -7.79
C SER A 149 23.99 -12.36 -8.68
N GLN A 150 22.93 -11.85 -9.30
CA GLN A 150 22.99 -10.73 -10.22
C GLN A 150 23.11 -9.39 -9.47
N GLU A 151 23.83 -8.45 -10.08
CA GLU A 151 24.06 -7.11 -9.49
C GLU A 151 22.88 -6.17 -9.58
N ASN A 152 22.06 -6.34 -10.63
CA ASN A 152 20.96 -5.43 -10.92
C ASN A 152 19.63 -6.11 -10.65
N ILE A 153 18.79 -5.46 -9.86
CA ILE A 153 17.54 -6.05 -9.38
C ILE A 153 16.34 -5.31 -9.94
N ILE A 154 15.43 -6.08 -10.53
CA ILE A 154 14.05 -5.70 -10.81
C ILE A 154 13.18 -6.31 -9.73
N LEU A 155 12.43 -5.51 -8.99
CA LEU A 155 11.61 -5.96 -7.87
C LEU A 155 10.12 -5.94 -8.22
N ASN A 156 9.40 -7.03 -7.91
CA ASN A 156 7.95 -7.05 -7.78
C ASN A 156 7.58 -7.45 -6.35
N ALA A 157 7.15 -6.50 -5.55
CA ALA A 157 6.74 -6.73 -4.16
C ALA A 157 5.21 -6.81 -4.04
N GLY A 158 4.72 -7.78 -3.26
CA GLY A 158 3.30 -7.94 -2.97
C GLY A 158 2.80 -9.38 -3.13
N ARG A 159 1.52 -9.59 -2.88
CA ARG A 159 0.92 -10.93 -2.95
C ARG A 159 1.07 -11.54 -4.36
N VAL A 160 1.43 -12.81 -4.42
CA VAL A 160 1.53 -13.55 -5.69
C VAL A 160 0.15 -14.12 -6.02
N ARG A 161 -0.54 -13.43 -6.96
CA ARG A 161 -1.90 -13.77 -7.43
C ARG A 161 -2.20 -13.10 -8.76
N LYS A 162 -3.12 -13.65 -9.56
CA LYS A 162 -3.44 -13.17 -10.93
C LYS A 162 -3.73 -11.67 -11.00
N ALA A 163 -4.49 -11.12 -10.05
CA ALA A 163 -4.80 -9.68 -9.99
C ALA A 163 -3.57 -8.76 -9.83
N LYS A 164 -2.40 -9.30 -9.45
CA LYS A 164 -1.14 -8.56 -9.32
C LYS A 164 -0.26 -8.60 -10.59
N GLY A 165 -0.71 -9.29 -11.65
CA GLY A 165 -0.13 -9.19 -12.98
C GLY A 165 1.24 -9.83 -13.17
N GLN A 166 1.68 -10.74 -12.25
CA GLN A 166 3.00 -11.38 -12.39
C GLN A 166 3.15 -12.18 -13.69
N THR A 167 2.05 -12.70 -14.26
CA THR A 167 2.07 -13.34 -15.58
C THR A 167 2.53 -12.35 -16.67
N THR A 168 1.95 -11.14 -16.71
CA THR A 168 2.34 -10.07 -17.64
C THR A 168 3.80 -9.69 -17.44
N LEU A 169 4.24 -9.57 -16.18
CA LEU A 169 5.62 -9.24 -15.83
C LEU A 169 6.61 -10.28 -16.38
N LEU A 170 6.39 -11.56 -16.11
CA LEU A 170 7.29 -12.63 -16.58
C LEU A 170 7.34 -12.72 -18.10
N GLN A 171 6.19 -12.51 -18.77
CA GLN A 171 6.16 -12.48 -20.23
C GLN A 171 6.97 -11.32 -20.80
N ALA A 172 6.85 -10.13 -20.21
CA ALA A 172 7.64 -8.96 -20.61
C ALA A 172 9.13 -9.10 -20.27
N SER A 173 9.45 -9.86 -19.22
CA SER A 173 10.84 -10.08 -18.76
C SER A 173 11.65 -11.04 -19.63
N LYS A 174 11.10 -11.56 -20.75
CA LYS A 174 11.84 -12.36 -21.72
C LYS A 174 13.16 -11.71 -22.17
N ILE A 175 13.22 -10.39 -22.19
CA ILE A 175 14.42 -9.61 -22.57
C ILE A 175 15.63 -9.92 -21.68
N LEU A 176 15.42 -10.39 -20.44
CA LEU A 176 16.51 -10.73 -19.51
C LEU A 176 17.46 -11.81 -20.05
N GLN A 177 17.04 -12.58 -21.04
CA GLN A 177 17.95 -13.49 -21.76
C GLN A 177 19.21 -12.78 -22.27
N ASN A 178 19.09 -11.51 -22.66
CA ASN A 178 20.15 -10.68 -23.22
C ASN A 178 20.92 -9.88 -22.14
N TYR A 179 20.43 -9.89 -20.88
CA TYR A 179 20.96 -9.07 -19.79
C TYR A 179 21.25 -9.93 -18.56
N LYS A 180 22.29 -10.77 -18.63
CA LYS A 180 22.60 -11.80 -17.62
C LYS A 180 22.97 -11.25 -16.23
N ASN A 181 23.33 -9.98 -16.13
CA ASN A 181 23.61 -9.29 -14.88
C ASN A 181 22.34 -8.72 -14.20
N TRP A 182 21.15 -8.98 -14.72
CA TRP A 182 19.86 -8.57 -14.16
C TRP A 182 19.07 -9.75 -13.61
N ALA A 183 18.44 -9.55 -12.46
CA ALA A 183 17.49 -10.48 -11.87
C ALA A 183 16.11 -9.87 -11.70
N LEU A 184 15.07 -10.70 -11.86
CA LEU A 184 13.71 -10.40 -11.44
C LEU A 184 13.44 -11.07 -10.09
N VAL A 185 13.20 -10.26 -9.06
CA VAL A 185 12.88 -10.72 -7.71
C VAL A 185 11.40 -10.48 -7.44
N ILE A 186 10.67 -11.55 -7.17
CA ILE A 186 9.26 -11.54 -6.79
C ILE A 186 9.15 -11.91 -5.32
N VAL A 187 8.68 -10.99 -4.47
CA VAL A 187 8.59 -11.21 -3.02
C VAL A 187 7.18 -11.01 -2.49
N GLY A 188 6.63 -12.03 -1.82
CA GLY A 188 5.34 -11.95 -1.17
C GLY A 188 4.61 -13.26 -0.98
N LYS A 189 3.49 -13.18 -0.26
CA LYS A 189 2.67 -14.35 0.01
C LYS A 189 2.04 -14.89 -1.27
N VAL A 190 2.23 -16.17 -1.51
CA VAL A 190 1.54 -16.91 -2.58
C VAL A 190 0.13 -17.26 -2.13
N ASP A 191 -0.89 -16.79 -2.88
CA ASP A 191 -2.29 -17.09 -2.57
C ASP A 191 -2.68 -18.51 -2.99
N LYS A 192 -2.17 -18.98 -4.14
CA LYS A 192 -2.44 -20.30 -4.71
C LYS A 192 -1.14 -20.93 -5.23
N PRO A 193 -0.72 -22.11 -4.73
CA PRO A 193 0.50 -22.79 -5.19
C PRO A 193 0.51 -23.06 -6.69
N GLU A 194 -0.65 -23.34 -7.30
CA GLU A 194 -0.79 -23.60 -8.74
C GLU A 194 -0.36 -22.39 -9.56
N TYR A 195 -0.67 -21.18 -9.09
CA TYR A 195 -0.27 -19.95 -9.78
C TYR A 195 1.25 -19.75 -9.72
N LEU A 196 1.89 -20.10 -8.61
CA LEU A 196 3.37 -20.08 -8.54
C LEU A 196 4.00 -21.09 -9.51
N LYS A 197 3.41 -22.30 -9.67
CA LYS A 197 3.86 -23.28 -10.66
C LYS A 197 3.73 -22.74 -12.08
N GLU A 198 2.59 -22.09 -12.40
CA GLU A 198 2.36 -21.38 -13.68
C GLU A 198 3.47 -20.35 -13.95
N LEU A 199 3.79 -19.51 -12.95
CA LEU A 199 4.83 -18.49 -13.09
C LEU A 199 6.23 -19.10 -13.31
N ARG A 200 6.59 -20.17 -12.61
CA ARG A 200 7.85 -20.88 -12.83
C ARG A 200 7.95 -21.51 -14.22
N HIS A 201 6.83 -22.04 -14.73
CA HIS A 201 6.75 -22.58 -16.09
C HIS A 201 7.00 -21.48 -17.13
N ILE A 202 6.35 -20.31 -16.98
CA ILE A 202 6.58 -19.16 -17.85
C ILE A 202 8.05 -18.72 -17.83
N ALA A 203 8.70 -18.67 -16.66
CA ALA A 203 10.11 -18.31 -16.56
C ALA A 203 11.00 -19.30 -17.35
N LYS A 204 10.72 -20.60 -17.24
CA LYS A 204 11.40 -21.66 -17.98
C LYS A 204 11.16 -21.54 -19.50
N ASP A 205 9.92 -21.40 -19.94
CA ASP A 205 9.57 -21.24 -21.36
C ASP A 205 10.18 -19.99 -21.99
N ARG A 206 10.54 -19.00 -21.17
CA ARG A 206 11.23 -17.78 -21.57
C ARG A 206 12.75 -17.86 -21.40
N ASN A 207 13.33 -19.01 -20.99
CA ASN A 207 14.74 -19.23 -20.71
C ASN A 207 15.35 -18.14 -19.78
N ILE A 208 14.62 -17.77 -18.72
CA ILE A 208 15.04 -16.79 -17.71
C ILE A 208 14.94 -17.35 -16.29
N GLU A 209 14.73 -18.65 -16.11
CA GLU A 209 14.54 -19.28 -14.80
C GLU A 209 15.70 -19.02 -13.83
N ASP A 210 16.93 -18.94 -14.32
CA ASP A 210 18.14 -18.66 -13.52
C ASP A 210 18.26 -17.18 -13.11
N GLN A 211 17.38 -16.32 -13.64
CA GLN A 211 17.33 -14.88 -13.36
C GLN A 211 16.05 -14.49 -12.59
N VAL A 212 15.14 -15.45 -12.28
CA VAL A 212 13.88 -15.19 -11.60
C VAL A 212 13.85 -15.83 -10.22
N TYR A 213 13.75 -15.01 -9.20
CA TYR A 213 13.77 -15.44 -7.80
C TYR A 213 12.41 -15.19 -7.13
N PHE A 214 11.90 -16.20 -6.44
CA PHE A 214 10.67 -16.13 -5.68
C PHE A 214 10.96 -16.21 -4.19
N PHE A 215 10.67 -15.13 -3.45
CA PHE A 215 10.80 -15.06 -2.01
C PHE A 215 9.44 -15.08 -1.33
N ASN A 216 9.35 -15.72 -0.19
CA ASN A 216 8.16 -15.72 0.64
C ASN A 216 7.85 -14.31 1.20
N GLU A 217 6.65 -14.14 1.75
CA GLU A 217 6.29 -12.94 2.50
C GLU A 217 7.28 -12.70 3.64
N THR A 218 7.81 -11.50 3.72
CA THR A 218 8.73 -11.07 4.78
C THR A 218 8.22 -9.82 5.49
N ARG A 219 8.56 -9.68 6.77
CA ARG A 219 8.37 -8.42 7.52
C ARG A 219 9.45 -7.41 7.19
N ASP A 220 10.64 -7.88 6.85
CA ASP A 220 11.78 -7.07 6.45
C ASP A 220 11.85 -6.93 4.94
N ILE A 221 10.95 -6.13 4.39
CA ILE A 221 10.86 -5.86 2.95
C ILE A 221 11.80 -4.74 2.48
N VAL A 222 12.26 -3.89 3.40
CA VAL A 222 13.06 -2.69 3.09
C VAL A 222 14.32 -3.02 2.29
N PRO A 223 15.15 -4.03 2.65
CA PRO A 223 16.34 -4.38 1.89
C PRO A 223 16.06 -4.74 0.42
N PHE A 224 14.88 -5.30 0.13
CA PHE A 224 14.49 -5.61 -1.25
C PHE A 224 14.29 -4.35 -2.09
N TYR A 225 13.63 -3.32 -1.52
CA TYR A 225 13.49 -2.03 -2.19
C TYR A 225 14.84 -1.31 -2.33
N GLN A 226 15.68 -1.36 -1.29
CA GLN A 226 17.00 -0.72 -1.30
C GLN A 226 17.97 -1.35 -2.30
N ALA A 227 17.84 -2.65 -2.57
CA ALA A 227 18.65 -3.36 -3.57
C ALA A 227 18.13 -3.15 -5.02
N ALA A 228 16.88 -2.76 -5.19
CA ALA A 228 16.25 -2.70 -6.51
C ALA A 228 16.55 -1.40 -7.25
N LYS A 229 17.01 -1.48 -8.49
CA LYS A 229 17.09 -0.33 -9.42
C LYS A 229 15.73 0.00 -10.02
N ILE A 230 14.94 -1.04 -10.35
CA ILE A 230 13.64 -0.93 -10.98
C ILE A 230 12.62 -1.67 -10.11
N ALA A 231 11.47 -1.07 -9.87
CA ALA A 231 10.33 -1.75 -9.24
C ALA A 231 9.14 -1.77 -10.20
N ILE A 232 8.49 -2.92 -10.34
CA ILE A 232 7.38 -3.09 -11.27
C ILE A 232 6.10 -3.48 -10.54
N ALA A 233 5.04 -2.70 -10.74
CA ALA A 233 3.69 -2.95 -10.20
C ALA A 233 2.68 -3.16 -11.34
N PRO A 234 2.62 -4.37 -11.94
CA PRO A 234 1.83 -4.66 -13.13
C PRO A 234 0.38 -5.06 -12.82
N SER A 235 -0.16 -4.57 -11.72
CA SER A 235 -1.45 -4.99 -11.15
C SER A 235 -2.63 -4.63 -12.05
N PHE A 236 -3.64 -5.50 -12.08
CA PHE A 236 -4.94 -5.23 -12.71
C PHE A 236 -5.92 -4.54 -11.74
N SER A 237 -5.68 -4.62 -10.45
CA SER A 237 -6.53 -4.00 -9.42
C SER A 237 -5.75 -3.76 -8.13
N GLU A 238 -5.91 -2.58 -7.57
CA GLU A 238 -5.32 -2.14 -6.30
C GLU A 238 -6.32 -1.33 -5.48
N GLY A 239 -6.20 -1.40 -4.15
CA GLY A 239 -6.88 -0.44 -3.31
C GLY A 239 -6.15 0.90 -3.30
N PHE A 240 -4.90 0.91 -2.87
CA PHE A 240 -4.02 2.09 -2.93
C PHE A 240 -2.72 1.75 -3.67
N SER A 241 -2.00 0.72 -3.28
CA SER A 241 -0.66 0.32 -3.74
C SER A 241 0.49 0.98 -2.96
N LEU A 242 0.52 0.73 -1.64
CA LEU A 242 1.65 1.17 -0.81
C LEU A 242 3.00 0.68 -1.35
N VAL A 243 3.05 -0.52 -1.94
CA VAL A 243 4.28 -1.07 -2.51
C VAL A 243 4.91 -0.18 -3.59
N THR A 244 4.08 0.51 -4.38
CA THR A 244 4.54 1.48 -5.38
C THR A 244 5.15 2.70 -4.71
N ALA A 245 4.48 3.26 -3.72
CA ALA A 245 4.96 4.42 -2.98
C ALA A 245 6.22 4.10 -2.14
N GLU A 246 6.31 2.91 -1.54
CA GLU A 246 7.49 2.42 -0.82
C GLU A 246 8.70 2.28 -1.76
N ALA A 247 8.51 1.72 -2.96
CA ALA A 247 9.55 1.64 -3.99
C ALA A 247 10.05 3.02 -4.42
N MET A 248 9.14 3.95 -4.69
CA MET A 248 9.47 5.34 -5.02
C MET A 248 10.23 6.02 -3.88
N SER A 249 9.86 5.74 -2.63
CA SER A 249 10.56 6.27 -1.44
C SER A 249 12.00 5.78 -1.34
N CYS A 250 12.30 4.54 -1.77
CA CYS A 250 13.64 3.96 -1.83
C CYS A 250 14.43 4.32 -3.10
N GLU A 251 13.98 5.30 -3.90
CA GLU A 251 14.59 5.71 -5.18
C GLU A 251 14.59 4.62 -6.27
N CYS A 252 13.70 3.64 -6.20
CA CYS A 252 13.50 2.75 -7.35
C CYS A 252 12.88 3.53 -8.52
N THR A 253 13.34 3.27 -9.74
CA THR A 253 12.58 3.65 -10.93
C THR A 253 11.35 2.76 -11.04
N VAL A 254 10.16 3.35 -10.91
CA VAL A 254 8.92 2.57 -10.89
C VAL A 254 8.27 2.50 -12.25
N ILE A 255 7.88 1.29 -12.66
CA ILE A 255 7.01 1.02 -13.82
C ILE A 255 5.71 0.42 -13.29
N ALA A 256 4.58 1.11 -13.47
CA ALA A 256 3.30 0.67 -12.92
C ALA A 256 2.16 0.75 -13.94
N THR A 257 1.09 0.00 -13.70
CA THR A 257 -0.10 0.07 -14.55
C THR A 257 -0.84 1.39 -14.39
N LYS A 258 -1.24 1.98 -15.49
CA LYS A 258 -2.01 3.22 -15.55
C LYS A 258 -3.43 3.00 -15.03
N ASN A 259 -3.97 3.99 -14.32
CA ASN A 259 -5.35 4.00 -13.80
C ASN A 259 -5.71 2.81 -12.89
N VAL A 260 -4.73 2.25 -12.19
CA VAL A 260 -4.93 1.18 -11.21
C VAL A 260 -4.50 1.66 -9.83
N GLY A 261 -5.41 1.66 -8.87
CA GLY A 261 -5.16 2.21 -7.55
C GLY A 261 -4.64 3.66 -7.63
N VAL A 262 -3.59 3.95 -6.87
CA VAL A 262 -2.99 5.29 -6.79
C VAL A 262 -1.93 5.57 -7.88
N HIS A 263 -1.64 4.62 -8.76
CA HIS A 263 -0.48 4.70 -9.67
C HIS A 263 -0.44 6.00 -10.48
N SER A 264 -1.57 6.38 -11.10
CA SER A 264 -1.65 7.61 -11.91
C SER A 264 -1.74 8.91 -11.09
N GLU A 265 -1.89 8.82 -9.76
CA GLU A 265 -1.78 9.96 -8.85
C GLU A 265 -0.36 10.11 -8.28
N LEU A 266 0.39 8.98 -8.13
CA LEU A 266 1.79 8.96 -7.70
C LEU A 266 2.75 9.28 -8.84
N ILE A 267 2.47 8.75 -10.04
CA ILE A 267 3.41 8.73 -11.15
C ILE A 267 2.94 9.68 -12.26
N THR A 268 3.78 10.67 -12.54
CA THR A 268 3.74 11.44 -13.78
C THR A 268 4.67 10.76 -14.78
N HIS A 269 4.09 10.15 -15.83
CA HIS A 269 4.81 9.35 -16.82
C HIS A 269 6.03 10.09 -17.39
N LYS A 270 7.19 9.43 -17.39
CA LYS A 270 8.51 9.93 -17.84
C LYS A 270 9.08 11.10 -17.02
N LYS A 271 8.47 11.46 -15.89
CA LYS A 271 9.02 12.48 -14.97
C LYS A 271 9.54 11.88 -13.67
N ASN A 272 8.73 11.04 -13.03
CA ASN A 272 9.09 10.39 -11.75
C ASN A 272 8.79 8.88 -11.74
N GLY A 273 8.58 8.30 -12.92
CA GLY A 273 8.30 6.89 -13.15
C GLY A 273 7.61 6.67 -14.49
N TYR A 274 7.23 5.43 -14.74
CA TYR A 274 6.62 5.04 -16.00
C TYR A 274 5.25 4.39 -15.76
N LEU A 275 4.31 4.70 -16.65
CA LEU A 275 2.97 4.12 -16.66
C LEU A 275 2.75 3.36 -17.97
N PHE A 276 2.10 2.19 -17.91
CA PHE A 276 1.69 1.39 -19.04
C PHE A 276 0.28 0.86 -18.88
N GLU A 277 -0.39 0.46 -19.95
CA GLU A 277 -1.75 -0.08 -19.90
C GLU A 277 -1.75 -1.52 -19.33
N ALA A 278 -2.69 -1.82 -18.45
CA ALA A 278 -2.79 -3.12 -17.78
C ALA A 278 -2.85 -4.28 -18.78
N GLY A 279 -1.99 -5.28 -18.63
CA GLY A 279 -1.91 -6.45 -19.50
C GLY A 279 -1.14 -6.24 -20.83
N LYS A 280 -0.67 -5.04 -21.14
CA LYS A 280 0.10 -4.74 -22.37
C LYS A 280 1.56 -5.18 -22.20
N ILE A 281 1.84 -6.44 -22.55
CA ILE A 281 3.15 -7.07 -22.40
C ILE A 281 4.24 -6.31 -23.17
N ASN A 282 3.99 -5.95 -24.45
CA ASN A 282 4.98 -5.29 -25.29
C ASN A 282 5.34 -3.90 -24.74
N GLU A 283 4.36 -3.13 -24.27
CA GLU A 283 4.59 -1.80 -23.69
C GLU A 283 5.44 -1.90 -22.42
N LEU A 284 5.14 -2.87 -21.53
CA LEU A 284 5.96 -3.13 -20.35
C LEU A 284 7.37 -3.58 -20.73
N GLN A 285 7.50 -4.44 -21.73
CA GLN A 285 8.80 -4.92 -22.23
C GLN A 285 9.66 -3.77 -22.76
N GLU A 286 9.10 -2.89 -23.59
CA GLU A 286 9.81 -1.73 -24.13
C GLU A 286 10.28 -0.77 -23.05
N LEU A 287 9.42 -0.45 -22.07
CA LEU A 287 9.79 0.39 -20.93
C LEU A 287 10.90 -0.24 -20.08
N LEU A 288 10.78 -1.55 -19.81
CA LEU A 288 11.78 -2.27 -19.05
C LEU A 288 13.12 -2.32 -19.78
N GLU A 289 13.12 -2.63 -21.06
CA GLU A 289 14.32 -2.68 -21.88
C GLU A 289 15.01 -1.32 -21.97
N ASN A 290 14.23 -0.24 -22.11
CA ASN A 290 14.77 1.11 -22.09
C ASN A 290 15.45 1.42 -20.73
N CYS A 291 14.83 1.04 -19.61
CA CYS A 291 15.43 1.23 -18.28
C CYS A 291 16.70 0.39 -18.08
N ILE A 292 16.80 -0.80 -18.69
CA ILE A 292 17.98 -1.67 -18.60
C ILE A 292 19.14 -1.09 -19.45
N LYS A 293 18.85 -0.60 -20.66
CA LYS A 293 19.87 -0.10 -21.60
C LYS A 293 20.38 1.30 -21.28
N ASN A 294 19.56 2.12 -20.65
CA ASN A 294 19.82 3.56 -20.54
C ASN A 294 19.67 4.03 -19.08
N GLU A 295 20.79 4.28 -18.43
CA GLU A 295 20.81 4.80 -17.05
C GLU A 295 20.16 6.18 -16.91
N ASN A 296 20.13 7.00 -17.96
CA ASN A 296 19.41 8.28 -17.95
C ASN A 296 17.89 8.12 -17.85
N SER A 297 17.37 6.90 -18.03
CA SER A 297 15.96 6.58 -17.81
C SER A 297 15.63 6.32 -16.34
N TYR A 298 16.61 6.34 -15.43
CA TYR A 298 16.37 6.14 -13.99
C TYR A 298 15.78 7.42 -13.38
N LEU A 299 14.57 7.28 -12.87
CA LEU A 299 13.78 8.39 -12.32
C LEU A 299 13.60 8.30 -10.80
N GLY A 300 14.39 7.46 -10.12
CA GLY A 300 14.26 7.17 -8.69
C GLY A 300 14.35 8.41 -7.79
N LYS A 301 15.27 9.34 -8.08
CA LYS A 301 15.42 10.60 -7.31
C LYS A 301 14.16 11.46 -7.40
N GLU A 302 13.59 11.62 -8.59
CA GLU A 302 12.37 12.39 -8.79
C GLU A 302 11.16 11.64 -8.19
N ALA A 303 11.16 10.30 -8.21
CA ALA A 303 10.17 9.47 -7.54
C ALA A 303 10.17 9.72 -6.03
N ARG A 304 11.35 9.68 -5.37
CA ARG A 304 11.47 9.96 -3.94
C ARG A 304 11.06 11.40 -3.60
N LYS A 305 11.44 12.37 -4.40
CA LYS A 305 11.06 13.76 -4.21
C LYS A 305 9.54 13.94 -4.17
N GLU A 306 8.81 13.28 -5.06
CA GLU A 306 7.34 13.26 -5.07
C GLU A 306 6.78 12.68 -3.76
N ILE A 307 7.35 11.56 -3.28
CA ILE A 307 6.92 10.94 -2.01
C ILE A 307 7.15 11.87 -0.82
N LEU A 308 8.33 12.47 -0.72
CA LEU A 308 8.67 13.40 0.37
C LEU A 308 7.74 14.62 0.38
N LEU A 309 7.40 15.15 -0.78
CA LEU A 309 6.57 16.35 -0.92
C LEU A 309 5.09 16.07 -0.63
N ASN A 310 4.55 14.94 -1.10
CA ASN A 310 3.09 14.75 -1.18
C ASN A 310 2.58 13.51 -0.43
N TRP A 311 3.42 12.47 -0.23
CA TRP A 311 2.97 11.15 0.20
C TRP A 311 3.72 10.60 1.42
N ALA A 312 4.42 11.44 2.19
CA ALA A 312 4.99 11.04 3.47
C ALA A 312 3.90 10.79 4.51
N ALA A 313 4.09 9.81 5.40
CA ALA A 313 3.13 9.46 6.45
C ALA A 313 2.75 10.66 7.34
N LYS A 314 3.70 11.58 7.61
CA LYS A 314 3.44 12.84 8.31
C LYS A 314 2.41 13.72 7.59
N LYS A 315 2.38 13.70 6.24
CA LYS A 315 1.39 14.47 5.44
C LYS A 315 -0.01 13.86 5.54
N GLU A 316 -0.11 12.52 5.46
CA GLU A 316 -1.37 11.81 5.71
C GLU A 316 -1.88 12.11 7.12
N ALA A 317 -1.04 11.93 8.14
CA ALA A 317 -1.40 12.20 9.52
C ALA A 317 -1.93 13.62 9.74
N LYS A 318 -1.29 14.65 9.15
CA LYS A 318 -1.76 16.03 9.23
C LYS A 318 -3.18 16.22 8.65
N LYS A 319 -3.47 15.58 7.51
CA LYS A 319 -4.83 15.61 6.92
C LYS A 319 -5.84 14.91 7.83
N LEU A 320 -5.49 13.75 8.39
CA LEU A 320 -6.33 13.00 9.32
C LEU A 320 -6.59 13.77 10.62
N VAL A 321 -5.57 14.43 11.20
CA VAL A 321 -5.74 15.28 12.39
C VAL A 321 -6.78 16.38 12.15
N ASN A 322 -6.75 17.04 11.00
CA ASN A 322 -7.74 18.04 10.64
C ASN A 322 -9.15 17.44 10.61
N ILE A 323 -9.31 16.26 10.00
CA ILE A 323 -10.59 15.55 9.96
C ILE A 323 -11.07 15.17 11.38
N TYR A 324 -10.18 14.70 12.25
CA TYR A 324 -10.53 14.29 13.61
C TYR A 324 -10.95 15.48 14.48
N LYS A 325 -10.36 16.67 14.26
CA LYS A 325 -10.65 17.90 14.99
C LYS A 325 -11.90 18.65 14.52
N LEU A 326 -12.37 18.41 13.29
CA LEU A 326 -13.64 18.96 12.81
C LEU A 326 -14.77 18.48 13.73
N ASN A 327 -15.63 19.41 14.18
CA ASN A 327 -16.78 19.11 15.05
C ASN A 327 -17.89 18.37 14.30
#